data_e644f15e54840228618f409eda067c37
#
_entry.id   e644f15e54840228618f409eda067c37
#
_cell.length_a   1.000
_cell.length_b   1.000
_cell.length_c   1.000
_cell.angle_alpha   90.00
_cell.angle_beta   90.00
_cell.angle_gamma   90.00
#
_symmetry.space_group_name_H-M   'P 1'
#
loop_
_entity.id
_entity.type
_entity.pdbx_description
1 polymer ?
#
loop_
_entity_poly.entity_id
_entity_poly.type
_entity_poly.pdbx_seq_one_letter_code
_entity_poly.pdbx_strand_id
1 'polypeptide(L)'
;MEIENSAFQFLTRETAAKFFAECDFTLKQGRHIQQYGADSKLFDYLYDNYEDLAKYYESLFGVYLRKENNEREEYFYLDFPQDGHGRFVKDRYKELDPRHVIFGILLLNVYKERMFEKKEMKWENLEQLFDESESRELWQKLLYGEVKRNYTPNEKDEVKRRAEHTLNLFDKLGWIQWIDPSNIHFEIMPSIDRIAKLYANEIANVELMSEYVHEQAL
;
A
#
# COMPACT_ATOMS: atom_id res chain seq x y z
N MET A 1 -25.85 -1.05 33.20
CA MET A 1 -25.27 -0.54 31.93
C MET A 1 -25.34 -1.71 30.97
N GLU A 2 -26.48 -1.87 30.34
CA GLU A 2 -26.69 -2.89 29.29
C GLU A 2 -25.86 -2.41 28.07
N ILE A 3 -24.73 -3.06 27.87
CA ILE A 3 -24.04 -3.01 26.59
C ILE A 3 -25.06 -3.58 25.61
N GLU A 4 -25.55 -2.78 24.69
CA GLU A 4 -26.45 -3.25 23.64
C GLU A 4 -25.79 -4.45 22.97
N ASN A 5 -26.29 -5.63 23.31
CA ASN A 5 -25.82 -6.92 22.81
C ASN A 5 -25.97 -7.05 21.28
N SER A 6 -26.50 -5.98 20.64
CA SER A 6 -26.70 -5.89 19.20
C SER A 6 -25.44 -5.54 18.42
N ALA A 7 -24.49 -4.79 19.00
CA ALA A 7 -23.34 -4.25 18.27
C ALA A 7 -22.36 -5.30 17.73
N PHE A 8 -22.35 -6.52 18.30
CA PHE A 8 -21.44 -7.59 17.92
C PHE A 8 -22.16 -8.87 17.47
N GLN A 9 -23.46 -8.78 17.16
CA GLN A 9 -24.24 -9.94 16.68
C GLN A 9 -23.69 -10.54 15.40
N PHE A 10 -23.02 -9.74 14.56
CA PHE A 10 -22.37 -10.24 13.35
C PHE A 10 -21.34 -11.33 13.63
N LEU A 11 -20.70 -11.36 14.81
CA LEU A 11 -19.75 -12.39 15.21
C LEU A 11 -20.38 -13.77 15.42
N THR A 12 -21.70 -13.84 15.58
CA THR A 12 -22.43 -15.12 15.73
C THR A 12 -22.82 -15.74 14.39
N ARG A 13 -22.63 -15.01 13.29
CA ARG A 13 -22.95 -15.49 11.93
C ARG A 13 -21.92 -16.54 11.47
N GLU A 14 -22.36 -17.50 10.67
CA GLU A 14 -21.48 -18.53 10.09
C GLU A 14 -20.35 -17.93 9.25
N THR A 15 -20.62 -16.85 8.53
CA THR A 15 -19.63 -16.12 7.75
C THR A 15 -18.53 -15.49 8.60
N ALA A 16 -18.86 -15.02 9.80
CA ALA A 16 -17.87 -14.52 10.75
C ALA A 16 -16.93 -15.63 11.23
N ALA A 17 -17.44 -16.80 11.51
CA ALA A 17 -16.61 -17.95 11.90
C ALA A 17 -15.58 -18.33 10.80
N LYS A 18 -15.91 -18.05 9.52
CA LYS A 18 -15.03 -18.37 8.38
C LYS A 18 -14.02 -17.28 8.07
N PHE A 19 -14.42 -16.01 8.16
CA PHE A 19 -13.64 -14.91 7.56
C PHE A 19 -13.20 -13.83 8.53
N PHE A 20 -13.86 -13.69 9.71
CA PHE A 20 -13.60 -12.56 10.60
C PHE A 20 -12.14 -12.53 11.09
N ALA A 21 -11.60 -13.66 11.56
CA ALA A 21 -10.26 -13.69 12.13
C ALA A 21 -9.18 -13.31 11.10
N GLU A 22 -9.29 -13.84 9.89
CA GLU A 22 -8.37 -13.52 8.79
C GLU A 22 -8.50 -12.06 8.37
N CYS A 23 -9.74 -11.58 8.21
CA CYS A 23 -10.04 -10.21 7.84
C CYS A 23 -9.50 -9.21 8.88
N ASP A 24 -9.81 -9.44 10.17
CA ASP A 24 -9.38 -8.60 11.29
C ASP A 24 -7.85 -8.51 11.38
N PHE A 25 -7.18 -9.66 11.27
CA PHE A 25 -5.73 -9.73 11.31
C PHE A 25 -5.08 -9.01 10.10
N THR A 26 -5.61 -9.24 8.92
CA THR A 26 -5.14 -8.64 7.66
C THR A 26 -5.25 -7.12 7.69
N LEU A 27 -6.41 -6.59 8.11
CA LEU A 27 -6.61 -5.15 8.24
C LEU A 27 -5.69 -4.53 9.30
N LYS A 28 -5.50 -5.18 10.44
CA LYS A 28 -4.62 -4.71 11.53
C LYS A 28 -3.14 -4.74 11.16
N GLN A 29 -2.75 -5.51 10.15
CA GLN A 29 -1.41 -5.45 9.57
C GLN A 29 -1.22 -4.30 8.57
N GLY A 30 -2.26 -3.49 8.33
CA GLY A 30 -2.23 -2.35 7.43
C GLY A 30 -2.53 -2.69 5.96
N ARG A 31 -2.98 -3.94 5.68
CA ARG A 31 -3.32 -4.35 4.32
C ARG A 31 -4.61 -3.67 3.86
N HIS A 32 -4.60 -3.20 2.63
CA HIS A 32 -5.78 -2.75 1.89
C HIS A 32 -6.40 -3.95 1.19
N ILE A 33 -7.64 -4.28 1.54
CA ILE A 33 -8.36 -5.44 1.02
C ILE A 33 -9.09 -5.03 -0.25
N GLN A 34 -8.73 -5.66 -1.37
CA GLN A 34 -9.20 -5.34 -2.72
C GLN A 34 -10.45 -6.13 -3.09
N GLN A 35 -11.25 -5.57 -4.00
CA GLN A 35 -12.42 -6.23 -4.58
C GLN A 35 -12.06 -7.48 -5.41
N TYR A 36 -10.82 -7.55 -5.92
CA TYR A 36 -10.38 -8.66 -6.77
C TYR A 36 -9.16 -9.37 -6.20
N GLY A 37 -8.76 -10.42 -6.93
CA GLY A 37 -7.56 -11.18 -6.64
C GLY A 37 -7.70 -12.03 -5.40
N ALA A 38 -6.63 -12.16 -4.65
CA ALA A 38 -6.55 -13.02 -3.49
C ALA A 38 -7.49 -12.60 -2.35
N ASP A 39 -7.81 -11.32 -2.26
CA ASP A 39 -8.56 -10.74 -1.15
C ASP A 39 -10.10 -10.72 -1.40
N SER A 40 -10.59 -11.13 -2.57
CA SER A 40 -12.00 -10.98 -2.97
C SER A 40 -13.01 -11.53 -1.95
N LYS A 41 -12.73 -12.68 -1.34
CA LYS A 41 -13.62 -13.26 -0.32
C LYS A 41 -13.65 -12.44 0.99
N LEU A 42 -12.53 -11.85 1.36
CA LEU A 42 -12.45 -10.94 2.52
C LEU A 42 -13.15 -9.63 2.21
N PHE A 43 -13.03 -9.16 0.97
CA PHE A 43 -13.75 -7.98 0.50
C PHE A 43 -15.27 -8.19 0.57
N ASP A 44 -15.79 -9.29 0.05
CA ASP A 44 -17.22 -9.61 0.11
C ASP A 44 -17.70 -9.67 1.55
N TYR A 45 -16.93 -10.30 2.44
CA TYR A 45 -17.26 -10.34 3.87
C TYR A 45 -17.30 -8.95 4.51
N LEU A 46 -16.35 -8.07 4.20
CA LEU A 46 -16.32 -6.68 4.66
C LEU A 46 -17.48 -5.88 4.12
N TYR A 47 -17.81 -6.08 2.85
CA TYR A 47 -18.90 -5.39 2.18
C TYR A 47 -20.25 -5.71 2.84
N ASP A 48 -20.53 -6.99 3.06
CA ASP A 48 -21.78 -7.47 3.66
C ASP A 48 -21.93 -7.09 5.15
N ASN A 49 -20.83 -6.82 5.85
CA ASN A 49 -20.84 -6.55 7.28
C ASN A 49 -20.25 -5.17 7.63
N TYR A 50 -20.19 -4.25 6.66
CA TYR A 50 -19.45 -2.99 6.78
C TYR A 50 -19.84 -2.16 8.00
N GLU A 51 -21.13 -1.93 8.21
CA GLU A 51 -21.61 -1.09 9.29
C GLU A 51 -21.30 -1.68 10.69
N ASP A 52 -21.47 -2.98 10.82
CA ASP A 52 -21.18 -3.69 12.07
C ASP A 52 -19.67 -3.68 12.37
N LEU A 53 -18.85 -3.94 11.35
CA LEU A 53 -17.39 -3.93 11.45
C LEU A 53 -16.84 -2.53 11.69
N ALA A 54 -17.42 -1.50 11.07
CA ALA A 54 -17.04 -0.11 11.32
C ALA A 54 -17.24 0.27 12.78
N LYS A 55 -18.40 -0.10 13.37
CA LYS A 55 -18.68 0.10 14.81
C LYS A 55 -17.71 -0.70 15.68
N TYR A 56 -17.40 -1.94 15.30
CA TYR A 56 -16.45 -2.78 15.99
C TYR A 56 -15.06 -2.13 16.09
N TYR A 57 -14.50 -1.67 14.96
CA TYR A 57 -13.18 -1.05 14.97
C TYR A 57 -13.15 0.28 15.71
N GLU A 58 -14.16 1.13 15.52
CA GLU A 58 -14.27 2.41 16.22
C GLU A 58 -14.42 2.22 17.73
N SER A 59 -15.36 1.36 18.16
CA SER A 59 -15.67 1.18 19.58
C SER A 59 -14.53 0.53 20.37
N LEU A 60 -13.86 -0.48 19.80
CA LEU A 60 -12.83 -1.24 20.53
C LEU A 60 -11.42 -0.68 20.30
N PHE A 61 -11.11 -0.19 19.12
CA PHE A 61 -9.75 0.19 18.76
C PHE A 61 -9.58 1.70 18.52
N GLY A 62 -10.66 2.46 18.37
CA GLY A 62 -10.59 3.88 18.07
C GLY A 62 -10.00 4.16 16.69
N VAL A 63 -10.20 3.25 15.75
CA VAL A 63 -9.78 3.38 14.34
C VAL A 63 -10.99 3.22 13.43
N TYR A 64 -10.89 3.71 12.22
CA TYR A 64 -12.01 3.75 11.29
C TYR A 64 -11.82 2.75 10.16
N LEU A 65 -12.78 1.82 10.02
CA LEU A 65 -12.86 1.03 8.79
C LEU A 65 -13.37 1.94 7.66
N ARG A 66 -12.55 2.13 6.65
CA ARG A 66 -12.87 2.94 5.48
C ARG A 66 -13.10 2.07 4.25
N LYS A 67 -14.04 2.50 3.44
CA LYS A 67 -14.29 2.00 2.10
C LYS A 67 -14.00 3.14 1.12
N GLU A 68 -13.11 2.93 0.20
CA GLU A 68 -12.75 3.88 -0.84
C GLU A 68 -13.05 3.32 -2.22
N ASN A 69 -13.34 4.21 -3.14
CA ASN A 69 -13.57 3.89 -4.54
C ASN A 69 -12.54 4.66 -5.39
N ASN A 70 -11.75 3.93 -6.14
CA ASN A 70 -10.87 4.49 -7.14
C ASN A 70 -11.52 4.29 -8.52
N GLU A 71 -12.38 5.23 -8.95
CA GLU A 71 -13.05 5.32 -10.26
C GLU A 71 -13.65 4.00 -10.81
N ARG A 72 -13.04 2.85 -10.56
CA ARG A 72 -13.41 1.54 -11.09
C ARG A 72 -13.56 0.46 -10.04
N GLU A 73 -12.89 0.59 -8.89
CA GLU A 73 -12.71 -0.50 -7.95
C GLU A 73 -12.73 -0.01 -6.50
N GLU A 74 -13.37 -0.79 -5.65
CA GLU A 74 -13.48 -0.50 -4.22
C GLU A 74 -12.40 -1.27 -3.44
N TYR A 75 -11.95 -0.69 -2.33
CA TYR A 75 -11.06 -1.34 -1.37
C TYR A 75 -11.34 -0.89 0.06
N PHE A 76 -11.01 -1.73 1.02
CA PHE A 76 -11.15 -1.47 2.45
C PHE A 76 -9.80 -1.35 3.13
N TYR A 77 -9.72 -0.49 4.16
CA TYR A 77 -8.55 -0.35 5.02
C TYR A 77 -8.94 0.23 6.38
N LEU A 78 -8.03 0.11 7.37
CA LEU A 78 -8.17 0.81 8.63
C LEU A 78 -7.46 2.16 8.54
N ASP A 79 -8.18 3.21 8.95
CA ASP A 79 -7.68 4.57 9.02
C ASP A 79 -7.51 4.98 10.49
N PHE A 80 -6.44 5.69 10.79
CA PHE A 80 -6.16 6.16 12.12
C PHE A 80 -6.72 7.57 12.33
N PRO A 81 -7.09 7.96 13.57
CA PRO A 81 -7.46 9.34 13.85
C PRO A 81 -6.27 10.26 13.61
N GLN A 82 -6.55 11.51 13.19
CA GLN A 82 -5.51 12.51 12.85
C GLN A 82 -4.56 12.84 14.01
N ASP A 83 -5.03 12.66 15.25
CA ASP A 83 -4.31 12.96 16.48
C ASP A 83 -3.59 11.76 17.11
N GLY A 84 -3.53 10.62 16.41
CA GLY A 84 -2.86 9.46 16.99
C GLY A 84 -3.11 8.12 16.27
N HIS A 85 -2.86 7.06 17.02
CA HIS A 85 -2.94 5.66 16.55
C HIS A 85 -4.13 4.90 17.13
N GLY A 86 -5.19 5.61 17.55
CA GLY A 86 -6.32 5.01 18.24
C GLY A 86 -5.89 4.39 19.57
N ARG A 87 -6.40 3.18 19.87
CA ARG A 87 -6.03 2.40 21.06
C ARG A 87 -4.92 1.39 20.80
N PHE A 88 -4.28 1.43 19.64
CA PHE A 88 -3.10 0.60 19.37
C PHE A 88 -1.90 1.16 20.13
N VAL A 89 -1.02 0.26 20.60
CA VAL A 89 0.27 0.69 21.14
C VAL A 89 1.14 1.27 20.02
N LYS A 90 1.92 2.30 20.34
CA LYS A 90 2.73 3.04 19.36
C LYS A 90 3.62 2.13 18.51
N ASP A 91 4.14 1.04 19.08
CA ASP A 91 4.99 0.08 18.37
C ASP A 91 4.27 -0.71 17.27
N ARG A 92 2.93 -0.69 17.25
CA ARG A 92 2.11 -1.31 16.19
C ARG A 92 1.82 -0.37 15.02
N TYR A 93 2.04 0.92 15.23
CA TYR A 93 1.95 1.92 14.19
C TYR A 93 3.33 2.15 13.59
N LYS A 94 3.48 1.89 12.29
CA LYS A 94 4.74 2.08 11.57
C LYS A 94 4.52 3.03 10.41
N GLU A 95 5.32 4.06 10.37
CA GLU A 95 5.45 4.90 9.18
C GLU A 95 6.35 4.19 8.16
N LEU A 96 6.09 4.47 6.89
CA LEU A 96 6.96 3.98 5.83
C LEU A 96 8.27 4.76 5.82
N ASP A 97 9.36 4.07 5.55
CA ASP A 97 10.62 4.71 5.23
C ASP A 97 10.45 5.64 4.01
N PRO A 98 11.05 6.85 4.02
CA PRO A 98 10.95 7.80 2.93
C PRO A 98 11.24 7.22 1.54
N ARG A 99 12.17 6.27 1.45
CA ARG A 99 12.51 5.60 0.18
C ARG A 99 11.33 4.78 -0.36
N HIS A 100 10.60 4.07 0.53
CA HIS A 100 9.39 3.35 0.13
C HIS A 100 8.28 4.31 -0.28
N VAL A 101 8.15 5.45 0.41
CA VAL A 101 7.16 6.50 0.04
C VAL A 101 7.44 7.01 -1.36
N ILE A 102 8.68 7.39 -1.67
CA ILE A 102 9.05 7.89 -2.99
C ILE A 102 8.82 6.83 -4.07
N PHE A 103 9.23 5.58 -3.83
CA PHE A 103 8.98 4.49 -4.76
C PHE A 103 7.47 4.30 -5.00
N GLY A 104 6.67 4.39 -3.94
CA GLY A 104 5.22 4.33 -4.04
C GLY A 104 4.61 5.49 -4.85
N ILE A 105 5.11 6.72 -4.66
CA ILE A 105 4.69 7.90 -5.44
C ILE A 105 5.02 7.71 -6.94
N LEU A 106 6.19 7.16 -7.23
CA LEU A 106 6.56 6.87 -8.62
C LEU A 106 5.65 5.80 -9.25
N LEU A 107 5.34 4.72 -8.51
CA LEU A 107 4.37 3.72 -8.99
C LEU A 107 2.96 4.29 -9.14
N LEU A 108 2.54 5.19 -8.23
CA LEU A 108 1.28 5.91 -8.35
C LEU A 108 1.20 6.73 -9.63
N ASN A 109 2.28 7.44 -10.00
CA ASN A 109 2.33 8.18 -11.25
C ASN A 109 2.20 7.24 -12.45
N VAL A 110 2.94 6.12 -12.46
CA VAL A 110 2.80 5.08 -13.48
C VAL A 110 1.37 4.55 -13.56
N TYR A 111 0.73 4.32 -12.40
CA TYR A 111 -0.65 3.87 -12.33
C TYR A 111 -1.62 4.89 -12.96
N LYS A 112 -1.43 6.18 -12.69
CA LYS A 112 -2.28 7.26 -13.22
C LYS A 112 -2.05 7.54 -14.69
N GLU A 113 -0.80 7.55 -15.15
CA GLU A 113 -0.45 7.88 -16.53
C GLU A 113 -0.83 6.77 -17.51
N ARG A 114 -0.81 5.50 -17.10
CA ARG A 114 -1.13 4.39 -17.98
C ARG A 114 -2.63 4.17 -18.08
N MET A 115 -3.22 4.50 -19.22
CA MET A 115 -4.62 4.21 -19.59
C MET A 115 -4.86 2.73 -19.96
N PHE A 116 -4.15 1.78 -19.35
CA PHE A 116 -4.27 0.37 -19.67
C PHE A 116 -5.36 -0.31 -18.84
N GLU A 117 -6.04 -1.29 -19.43
CA GLU A 117 -7.02 -2.14 -18.73
C GLU A 117 -6.40 -2.91 -17.58
N LYS A 118 -5.15 -3.37 -17.74
CA LYS A 118 -4.35 -4.03 -16.69
C LYS A 118 -3.13 -3.20 -16.35
N LYS A 119 -2.90 -3.00 -15.06
CA LYS A 119 -1.75 -2.28 -14.51
C LYS A 119 -0.57 -3.21 -14.21
N GLU A 120 -0.33 -4.17 -15.11
CA GLU A 120 0.75 -5.14 -14.96
C GLU A 120 2.11 -4.51 -15.27
N MET A 121 3.11 -4.83 -14.45
CA MET A 121 4.48 -4.38 -14.55
C MET A 121 5.44 -5.56 -14.44
N LYS A 122 6.48 -5.54 -15.26
CA LYS A 122 7.62 -6.49 -15.20
C LYS A 122 8.89 -5.74 -14.86
N TRP A 123 9.93 -6.48 -14.47
CA TRP A 123 11.24 -5.88 -14.18
C TRP A 123 11.74 -5.00 -15.33
N GLU A 124 11.63 -5.47 -16.57
CA GLU A 124 12.07 -4.74 -17.77
C GLU A 124 11.33 -3.39 -17.93
N ASN A 125 10.05 -3.33 -17.52
CA ASN A 125 9.30 -2.07 -17.55
C ASN A 125 9.82 -1.09 -16.50
N LEU A 126 10.23 -1.57 -15.33
CA LEU A 126 10.84 -0.75 -14.29
C LEU A 126 12.21 -0.24 -14.75
N GLU A 127 13.07 -1.10 -15.31
CA GLU A 127 14.37 -0.68 -15.87
C GLU A 127 14.20 0.39 -16.93
N GLN A 128 13.23 0.24 -17.83
CA GLN A 128 12.94 1.24 -18.85
C GLN A 128 12.51 2.59 -18.22
N LEU A 129 11.66 2.55 -17.18
CA LEU A 129 11.27 3.77 -16.46
C LEU A 129 12.47 4.44 -15.78
N PHE A 130 13.39 3.65 -15.22
CA PHE A 130 14.59 4.19 -14.55
C PHE A 130 15.53 4.88 -15.54
N ASP A 131 15.56 4.45 -16.79
CA ASP A 131 16.49 4.94 -17.80
C ASP A 131 15.89 5.98 -18.77
N GLU A 132 14.58 5.92 -19.06
CA GLU A 132 13.96 6.67 -20.16
C GLU A 132 12.85 7.65 -19.72
N SER A 133 12.35 7.59 -18.47
CA SER A 133 11.27 8.48 -18.03
C SER A 133 11.74 9.91 -17.78
N GLU A 134 10.80 10.88 -17.79
CA GLU A 134 11.06 12.26 -17.36
C GLU A 134 11.57 12.31 -15.91
N SER A 135 11.19 11.34 -15.08
CA SER A 135 11.64 11.18 -13.69
C SER A 135 12.93 10.35 -13.55
N ARG A 136 13.67 10.09 -14.63
CA ARG A 136 14.87 9.24 -14.63
C ARG A 136 15.87 9.59 -13.54
N GLU A 137 16.21 10.86 -13.38
CA GLU A 137 17.18 11.28 -12.36
C GLU A 137 16.69 10.99 -10.95
N LEU A 138 15.39 11.15 -10.69
CA LEU A 138 14.79 10.81 -9.41
C LEU A 138 14.85 9.30 -9.15
N TRP A 139 14.49 8.48 -10.14
CA TRP A 139 14.63 7.03 -10.06
C TRP A 139 16.08 6.60 -9.79
N GLN A 140 17.02 7.17 -10.53
CA GLN A 140 18.43 6.84 -10.37
C GLN A 140 18.96 7.25 -9.00
N LYS A 141 18.63 8.45 -8.52
CA LYS A 141 18.98 8.87 -7.14
C LYS A 141 18.38 7.96 -6.08
N LEU A 142 17.10 7.62 -6.21
CA LEU A 142 16.40 6.76 -5.26
C LEU A 142 17.02 5.35 -5.18
N LEU A 143 17.30 4.76 -6.32
CA LEU A 143 17.69 3.35 -6.44
C LEU A 143 19.20 3.15 -6.33
N TYR A 144 19.98 4.01 -6.96
CA TYR A 144 21.45 3.90 -7.01
C TYR A 144 22.17 4.87 -6.05
N GLY A 145 21.46 5.84 -5.46
CA GLY A 145 22.05 6.90 -4.64
C GLY A 145 22.71 8.02 -5.45
N GLU A 146 22.95 7.82 -6.74
CA GLU A 146 23.60 8.78 -7.63
C GLU A 146 23.13 8.62 -9.06
N VAL A 147 23.29 9.68 -9.87
CA VAL A 147 22.96 9.67 -11.30
C VAL A 147 24.22 9.37 -12.11
N LYS A 148 24.20 8.27 -12.86
CA LYS A 148 25.29 7.84 -13.75
C LYS A 148 24.77 7.55 -15.15
N ARG A 149 25.68 7.58 -16.13
CA ARG A 149 25.35 7.10 -17.49
C ARG A 149 25.28 5.59 -17.58
N ASN A 150 26.15 4.90 -16.84
CA ASN A 150 26.22 3.45 -16.83
C ASN A 150 26.43 2.94 -15.42
N TYR A 151 25.71 1.90 -15.06
CA TYR A 151 25.85 1.18 -13.79
C TYR A 151 26.49 -0.18 -14.01
N THR A 152 27.31 -0.62 -13.08
CA THR A 152 27.92 -1.96 -13.09
C THR A 152 26.87 -3.05 -12.88
N PRO A 153 27.13 -4.30 -13.29
CA PRO A 153 26.21 -5.43 -13.01
C PRO A 153 25.88 -5.56 -11.52
N ASN A 154 26.87 -5.40 -10.62
CA ASN A 154 26.65 -5.48 -9.18
C ASN A 154 25.74 -4.38 -8.65
N GLU A 155 25.86 -3.16 -9.15
CA GLU A 155 24.95 -2.04 -8.80
C GLU A 155 23.53 -2.34 -9.27
N LYS A 156 23.36 -2.87 -10.48
CA LYS A 156 22.06 -3.27 -11.02
C LYS A 156 21.41 -4.38 -10.20
N ASP A 157 22.17 -5.40 -9.81
CA ASP A 157 21.68 -6.49 -8.97
C ASP A 157 21.29 -6.00 -7.57
N GLU A 158 22.02 -5.04 -7.02
CA GLU A 158 21.66 -4.43 -5.74
C GLU A 158 20.35 -3.64 -5.83
N VAL A 159 20.18 -2.85 -6.89
CA VAL A 159 18.95 -2.12 -7.16
C VAL A 159 17.77 -3.05 -7.33
N LYS A 160 17.93 -4.14 -8.07
CA LYS A 160 16.90 -5.16 -8.24
C LYS A 160 16.46 -5.73 -6.89
N ARG A 161 17.39 -6.06 -6.00
CA ARG A 161 17.07 -6.57 -4.65
C ARG A 161 16.34 -5.53 -3.79
N ARG A 162 16.72 -4.25 -3.87
CA ARG A 162 16.04 -3.16 -3.13
C ARG A 162 14.62 -2.94 -3.65
N ALA A 163 14.45 -2.94 -4.97
CA ALA A 163 13.13 -2.84 -5.58
C ALA A 163 12.23 -4.01 -5.18
N GLU A 164 12.74 -5.23 -5.22
CA GLU A 164 12.03 -6.43 -4.79
C GLU A 164 11.62 -6.34 -3.31
N HIS A 165 12.52 -5.88 -2.44
CA HIS A 165 12.20 -5.68 -1.02
C HIS A 165 11.05 -4.68 -0.83
N THR A 166 11.06 -3.56 -1.56
CA THR A 166 9.99 -2.55 -1.52
C THR A 166 8.68 -3.10 -2.06
N LEU A 167 8.72 -3.82 -3.18
CA LEU A 167 7.54 -4.46 -3.77
C LEU A 167 6.94 -5.53 -2.84
N ASN A 168 7.76 -6.31 -2.14
CA ASN A 168 7.30 -7.25 -1.11
C ASN A 168 6.57 -6.54 0.05
N LEU A 169 7.00 -5.34 0.42
CA LEU A 169 6.29 -4.52 1.40
C LEU A 169 4.95 -4.04 0.83
N PHE A 170 4.93 -3.58 -0.43
CA PHE A 170 3.72 -3.10 -1.08
C PHE A 170 2.68 -4.21 -1.32
N ASP A 171 3.13 -5.43 -1.60
CA ASP A 171 2.23 -6.58 -1.65
C ASP A 171 1.58 -6.85 -0.28
N LYS A 172 2.35 -6.79 0.81
CA LYS A 172 1.79 -6.91 2.17
C LYS A 172 0.76 -5.81 2.48
N LEU A 173 0.96 -4.60 1.97
CA LEU A 173 0.03 -3.49 2.12
C LEU A 173 -1.17 -3.56 1.15
N GLY A 174 -1.15 -4.46 0.17
CA GLY A 174 -2.18 -4.59 -0.86
C GLY A 174 -2.11 -3.48 -1.92
N TRP A 175 -0.98 -2.79 -2.06
CA TRP A 175 -0.76 -1.77 -3.11
C TRP A 175 -0.31 -2.35 -4.43
N ILE A 176 0.22 -3.55 -4.39
CA ILE A 176 0.47 -4.39 -5.56
C ILE A 176 -0.02 -5.82 -5.26
N GLN A 177 -0.10 -6.62 -6.30
CA GLN A 177 -0.29 -8.07 -6.21
C GLN A 177 0.74 -8.77 -7.09
N TRP A 178 1.48 -9.71 -6.52
CA TRP A 178 2.40 -10.53 -7.28
C TRP A 178 1.67 -11.44 -8.26
N ILE A 179 2.14 -11.45 -9.52
CA ILE A 179 1.76 -12.41 -10.54
C ILE A 179 2.84 -13.51 -10.61
N ASP A 180 4.10 -13.10 -10.68
CA ASP A 180 5.25 -13.98 -10.63
C ASP A 180 6.41 -13.29 -9.89
N PRO A 181 6.59 -13.56 -8.59
CA PRO A 181 7.65 -12.93 -7.79
C PRO A 181 9.06 -13.23 -8.32
N SER A 182 9.28 -14.43 -8.90
CA SER A 182 10.61 -14.87 -9.38
C SER A 182 11.12 -14.00 -10.53
N ASN A 183 10.21 -13.43 -11.31
CA ASN A 183 10.51 -12.58 -12.46
C ASN A 183 10.16 -11.10 -12.21
N ILE A 184 9.88 -10.72 -10.96
CA ILE A 184 9.39 -9.37 -10.58
C ILE A 184 8.25 -8.95 -11.53
N HIS A 185 7.22 -9.79 -11.60
CA HIS A 185 6.01 -9.52 -12.35
C HIS A 185 4.85 -9.32 -11.37
N PHE A 186 4.23 -8.15 -11.41
CA PHE A 186 3.18 -7.74 -10.47
C PHE A 186 2.13 -6.85 -11.16
N GLU A 187 0.99 -6.71 -10.51
CA GLU A 187 -0.06 -5.76 -10.86
C GLU A 187 -0.12 -4.65 -9.82
N ILE A 188 -0.23 -3.39 -10.26
CA ILE A 188 -0.43 -2.25 -9.36
C ILE A 188 -1.92 -2.18 -9.02
N MET A 189 -2.24 -2.22 -7.72
CA MET A 189 -3.61 -2.28 -7.23
C MET A 189 -4.22 -0.89 -7.02
N PRO A 190 -5.55 -0.74 -7.13
CA PRO A 190 -6.25 0.55 -6.95
C PRO A 190 -5.94 1.27 -5.64
N SER A 191 -5.71 0.54 -4.57
CA SER A 191 -5.36 1.09 -3.26
C SER A 191 -4.04 1.86 -3.21
N ILE A 192 -3.20 1.80 -4.28
CA ILE A 192 -2.01 2.65 -4.42
C ILE A 192 -2.37 4.15 -4.32
N ASP A 193 -3.60 4.53 -4.69
CA ASP A 193 -4.11 5.90 -4.54
C ASP A 193 -4.10 6.40 -3.08
N ARG A 194 -4.04 5.48 -2.11
CA ARG A 194 -3.90 5.86 -0.71
C ARG A 194 -2.63 6.65 -0.43
N ILE A 195 -1.57 6.42 -1.20
CA ILE A 195 -0.30 7.16 -1.12
C ILE A 195 -0.56 8.66 -1.35
N ALA A 196 -1.39 9.02 -2.33
CA ALA A 196 -1.72 10.41 -2.61
C ALA A 196 -2.35 11.12 -1.40
N LYS A 197 -3.17 10.39 -0.62
CA LYS A 197 -3.84 10.93 0.57
C LYS A 197 -2.92 10.98 1.79
N LEU A 198 -2.09 9.95 1.97
CA LEU A 198 -1.17 9.86 3.11
C LEU A 198 -0.01 10.84 3.00
N TYR A 199 0.48 11.09 1.79
CA TYR A 199 1.71 11.84 1.51
C TYR A 199 1.48 13.03 0.58
N ALA A 200 0.31 13.68 0.71
CA ALA A 200 -0.05 14.83 -0.13
C ALA A 200 0.94 16.00 -0.01
N ASN A 201 1.46 16.24 1.19
CA ASN A 201 2.44 17.30 1.43
C ASN A 201 3.80 16.96 0.81
N GLU A 202 4.22 15.71 0.91
CA GLU A 202 5.46 15.19 0.34
C GLU A 202 5.40 15.20 -1.18
N ILE A 203 4.28 14.80 -1.76
CA ILE A 203 4.06 14.85 -3.22
C ILE A 203 4.16 16.27 -3.74
N ALA A 204 3.61 17.25 -3.01
CA ALA A 204 3.70 18.66 -3.39
C ALA A 204 5.16 19.21 -3.34
N ASN A 205 6.07 18.52 -2.64
CA ASN A 205 7.45 18.91 -2.44
C ASN A 205 8.44 17.82 -2.87
N VAL A 206 8.17 17.12 -3.97
CA VAL A 206 9.00 15.98 -4.47
C VAL A 206 10.48 16.36 -4.65
N GLU A 207 10.78 17.60 -5.02
CA GLU A 207 12.16 18.10 -5.10
C GLU A 207 12.85 18.11 -3.73
N LEU A 208 12.16 18.53 -2.67
CA LEU A 208 12.67 18.49 -1.29
C LEU A 208 12.88 17.05 -0.79
N MET A 209 12.05 16.10 -1.22
CA MET A 209 12.23 14.69 -0.85
C MET A 209 13.46 14.06 -1.47
N SER A 210 13.90 14.49 -2.65
CA SER A 210 15.14 14.00 -3.25
C SER A 210 16.38 14.43 -2.44
N GLU A 211 16.33 15.60 -1.81
CA GLU A 211 17.35 16.10 -0.90
C GLU A 211 17.34 15.35 0.44
N TYR A 212 16.14 15.06 0.98
CA TYR A 212 15.97 14.35 2.25
C TYR A 212 16.48 12.89 2.20
N VAL A 213 16.31 12.22 1.07
CA VAL A 213 16.88 10.86 0.87
C VAL A 213 18.40 10.90 0.83
N HIS A 214 18.99 11.99 0.37
CA HIS A 214 20.45 12.14 0.28
C HIS A 214 21.07 12.34 1.67
N GLU A 215 20.43 13.07 2.57
CA GLU A 215 20.92 13.33 3.93
C GLU A 215 20.84 12.10 4.85
N GLN A 216 19.94 11.16 4.60
CA GLN A 216 19.80 9.93 5.38
C GLN A 216 20.62 8.74 4.84
N ALA A 217 21.28 8.90 3.70
CA ALA A 217 22.11 7.87 3.08
C ALA A 217 23.62 8.04 3.41
N LEU A 218 23.96 9.09 4.15
CA LEU A 218 25.29 9.35 4.73
C LEU A 218 25.33 8.92 6.21
#